data_9e1a5316f76d7dc9ad4db7708a1daa34
#
_entry.id   9e1a5316f76d7dc9ad4db7708a1daa34
#
_cell.length_a   1.000
_cell.length_b   1.000
_cell.length_c   1.000
_cell.angle_alpha   90.00
_cell.angle_beta   90.00
_cell.angle_gamma   90.00
#
_symmetry.space_group_name_H-M   'P 1'
#
loop_
_entity.id
_entity.type
_entity.pdbx_description
1 polymer ?
#
loop_
_entity_poly.entity_id
_entity_poly.type
_entity_poly.pdbx_seq_one_letter_code
_entity_poly.pdbx_strand_id
1 'polypeptide(L)'
;MWMNEKKRWIGLNRYSVWSVVCFIMVLMSAQAFAAQPPLELRVDVPYSLGMDKESIAPQENFMIRINAFHPSSVPEQAVVRLLLPPEIAFINANGSWESSVADTGGSCLTAQVDFAEGYGNWFDFLRLQVKENAADGDYPIQVTVESHGVAVYTEKQLIVRKQADSMQTPLSIRGIVIPFDEDGKYDSRVDQATLLLRDGEFDYFKNLLTNKGATNTAAERVHPVTNMLISFENPQAEQKVLLLKAYLLDAKTKERIPGLISPRSTADEDNIELNQHYDEIHGLAAFVALDGDPQQKVRMPVYVDEEEIKNGEVILKVDGYDDDELVVEYEMPIQVIHRDEKAAWITGVMFIFVLIALPMVLAKRRLQAMKSRWLITAALFGATAFAVVSLPTTFLSDVLHIILGPFSFFITGAFSGILLYMLVCSLLVLIPRVGIVSLMLLVKMLINMLVFGHISPISVLLVGVQAVLLEGLFYGCGLTKGEISLTKRNAFLIFMACGIADAISTYVNLQAMSFLYRLYYADWYIFLCTFISGFFYSGIGALCGLYLGKELKKVGVD
;
A
#
# COMPACT_ATOMS: atom_id res chain seq x y z
N MET A 1 -39.39 40.70 30.56
CA MET A 1 -39.78 39.28 30.54
C MET A 1 -39.09 38.48 29.41
N TRP A 2 -38.38 39.11 28.50
CA TRP A 2 -37.73 38.45 27.33
C TRP A 2 -36.22 38.17 27.51
N MET A 3 -35.61 38.66 28.56
CA MET A 3 -34.16 38.50 28.78
C MET A 3 -33.77 37.26 29.62
N ASN A 4 -34.73 36.59 30.25
CA ASN A 4 -34.45 35.42 31.10
C ASN A 4 -34.58 34.07 30.39
N GLU A 5 -35.20 33.98 29.20
CA GLU A 5 -35.28 32.73 28.44
C GLU A 5 -34.00 32.39 27.66
N LYS A 6 -33.29 33.41 27.18
CA LYS A 6 -32.02 33.14 26.44
C LYS A 6 -30.91 32.54 27.29
N LYS A 7 -30.89 32.80 28.59
CA LYS A 7 -29.90 32.20 29.51
C LYS A 7 -30.17 30.73 29.83
N ARG A 8 -31.44 30.29 29.73
CA ARG A 8 -31.81 28.88 30.00
C ARG A 8 -31.46 27.95 28.83
N TRP A 9 -31.51 28.42 27.60
CA TRP A 9 -31.16 27.65 26.42
C TRP A 9 -29.63 27.44 26.24
N ILE A 10 -28.84 28.40 26.66
CA ILE A 10 -27.36 28.31 26.59
C ILE A 10 -26.80 27.35 27.67
N GLY A 11 -27.49 27.20 28.79
CA GLY A 11 -27.14 26.26 29.86
C GLY A 11 -27.40 24.80 29.50
N LEU A 12 -28.52 24.50 28.84
CA LEU A 12 -28.90 23.13 28.45
C LEU A 12 -27.97 22.58 27.33
N ASN A 13 -27.54 23.45 26.42
CA ASN A 13 -26.69 23.01 25.31
C ASN A 13 -25.22 22.68 25.72
N ARG A 14 -24.74 23.26 26.82
CA ARG A 14 -23.42 22.93 27.37
C ARG A 14 -23.40 21.56 28.05
N TYR A 15 -24.41 21.21 28.80
CA TYR A 15 -24.49 19.90 29.46
C TYR A 15 -24.75 18.76 28.48
N SER A 16 -25.48 18.99 27.39
CA SER A 16 -25.68 17.98 26.34
C SER A 16 -24.41 17.71 25.54
N VAL A 17 -23.56 18.71 25.27
CA VAL A 17 -22.29 18.54 24.58
C VAL A 17 -21.29 17.78 25.48
N TRP A 18 -21.23 18.13 26.77
CA TRP A 18 -20.36 17.41 27.71
C TRP A 18 -20.82 15.97 27.95
N SER A 19 -22.13 15.69 28.02
CA SER A 19 -22.61 14.31 28.13
C SER A 19 -22.35 13.49 26.87
N VAL A 20 -22.41 14.08 25.69
CA VAL A 20 -22.03 13.39 24.44
C VAL A 20 -20.53 13.14 24.39
N VAL A 21 -19.69 14.10 24.78
CA VAL A 21 -18.23 13.92 24.87
C VAL A 21 -17.86 12.86 25.91
N CYS A 22 -18.49 12.89 27.10
CA CYS A 22 -18.27 11.84 28.10
C CYS A 22 -18.75 10.46 27.63
N PHE A 23 -19.88 10.40 26.91
CA PHE A 23 -20.40 9.15 26.34
C PHE A 23 -19.48 8.59 25.24
N ILE A 24 -18.92 9.46 24.39
CA ILE A 24 -17.92 9.08 23.39
C ILE A 24 -16.61 8.62 24.08
N MET A 25 -16.16 9.31 25.12
CA MET A 25 -14.98 8.86 25.89
C MET A 25 -15.20 7.53 26.60
N VAL A 26 -16.40 7.28 27.13
CA VAL A 26 -16.75 5.98 27.74
C VAL A 26 -16.87 4.89 26.67
N LEU A 27 -17.38 5.19 25.48
CA LEU A 27 -17.39 4.26 24.35
C LEU A 27 -15.97 3.96 23.85
N MET A 28 -15.11 4.97 23.78
CA MET A 28 -13.69 4.77 23.40
C MET A 28 -12.89 4.02 24.47
N SER A 29 -13.17 4.21 25.76
CA SER A 29 -12.56 3.44 26.84
C SER A 29 -13.09 2.01 26.95
N ALA A 30 -14.35 1.76 26.55
CA ALA A 30 -14.91 0.42 26.49
C ALA A 30 -14.31 -0.41 25.34
N GLN A 31 -13.83 0.22 24.26
CA GLN A 31 -13.09 -0.46 23.19
C GLN A 31 -11.65 -0.81 23.58
N ALA A 32 -11.07 -0.17 24.60
CA ALA A 32 -9.74 -0.47 25.10
C ALA A 32 -9.66 -1.74 25.97
N PHE A 33 -10.79 -2.34 26.32
CA PHE A 33 -10.90 -3.69 26.91
C PHE A 33 -11.36 -4.71 25.85
N ALA A 34 -10.82 -4.63 24.63
CA ALA A 34 -10.94 -5.72 23.71
C ALA A 34 -10.22 -6.92 24.33
N ALA A 35 -10.99 -7.97 24.66
CA ALA A 35 -10.41 -9.27 25.02
C ALA A 35 -9.37 -9.62 23.95
N GLN A 36 -8.20 -10.09 24.36
CA GLN A 36 -7.20 -10.59 23.40
C GLN A 36 -7.91 -11.54 22.44
N PRO A 37 -7.74 -11.37 21.12
CA PRO A 37 -8.39 -12.25 20.17
C PRO A 37 -7.96 -13.69 20.51
N PRO A 38 -8.90 -14.63 20.43
CA PRO A 38 -8.64 -16.03 20.78
C PRO A 38 -7.61 -16.62 19.81
N LEU A 39 -6.94 -17.68 20.24
CA LEU A 39 -6.12 -18.50 19.36
C LEU A 39 -6.94 -18.90 18.12
N GLU A 40 -6.45 -18.54 16.94
CA GLU A 40 -7.08 -18.84 15.65
C GLU A 40 -6.28 -19.91 14.92
N LEU A 41 -6.96 -20.86 14.29
CA LEU A 41 -6.36 -21.92 13.49
C LEU A 41 -7.01 -21.94 12.11
N ARG A 42 -6.19 -21.78 11.07
CA ARG A 42 -6.59 -21.95 9.66
C ARG A 42 -5.84 -23.11 9.06
N VAL A 43 -6.57 -23.96 8.36
CA VAL A 43 -6.01 -25.13 7.68
C VAL A 43 -6.56 -25.17 6.27
N ASP A 44 -5.68 -25.19 5.29
CA ASP A 44 -6.02 -25.32 3.88
C ASP A 44 -5.57 -26.70 3.38
N VAL A 45 -6.53 -27.48 2.91
CA VAL A 45 -6.33 -28.86 2.43
C VAL A 45 -7.24 -29.12 1.25
N PRO A 46 -6.71 -29.51 0.10
CA PRO A 46 -5.32 -29.37 -0.30
C PRO A 46 -4.95 -27.88 -0.45
N TYR A 47 -3.72 -27.52 -0.09
CA TYR A 47 -3.24 -26.14 -0.28
C TYR A 47 -2.73 -25.95 -1.70
N SER A 48 -3.24 -24.91 -2.38
CA SER A 48 -2.71 -24.40 -3.63
C SER A 48 -2.84 -22.90 -3.70
N LEU A 49 -1.98 -22.25 -4.47
CA LEU A 49 -2.04 -20.81 -4.74
C LEU A 49 -2.94 -20.46 -5.93
N GLY A 50 -3.63 -21.45 -6.48
CA GLY A 50 -4.59 -21.29 -7.57
C GLY A 50 -6.03 -21.45 -7.13
N MET A 51 -6.85 -21.99 -8.04
CA MET A 51 -8.21 -22.39 -7.71
C MET A 51 -8.20 -23.60 -6.77
N ASP A 52 -9.20 -23.70 -5.91
CA ASP A 52 -9.31 -24.83 -4.98
C ASP A 52 -9.39 -26.14 -5.76
N LYS A 53 -8.43 -27.01 -5.53
CA LYS A 53 -8.46 -28.36 -6.08
C LYS A 53 -9.47 -29.18 -5.28
N GLU A 54 -10.51 -29.67 -5.94
CA GLU A 54 -11.59 -30.38 -5.26
C GLU A 54 -11.23 -31.83 -4.88
N SER A 55 -10.31 -32.48 -5.62
CA SER A 55 -9.94 -33.89 -5.37
C SER A 55 -8.49 -34.17 -5.74
N ILE A 56 -7.92 -35.20 -5.06
CA ILE A 56 -6.55 -35.69 -5.25
C ILE A 56 -6.62 -37.13 -5.75
N ALA A 57 -5.74 -37.53 -6.67
CA ALA A 57 -5.65 -38.89 -7.15
C ALA A 57 -4.79 -39.77 -6.22
N PRO A 58 -4.99 -41.15 -6.21
CA PRO A 58 -4.04 -42.06 -5.59
C PRO A 58 -2.62 -41.88 -6.17
N GLN A 59 -1.60 -42.03 -5.33
CA GLN A 59 -0.18 -41.75 -5.59
C GLN A 59 0.18 -40.26 -5.79
N GLU A 60 -0.78 -39.38 -5.85
CA GLU A 60 -0.51 -37.93 -6.02
C GLU A 60 -0.05 -37.27 -4.74
N ASN A 61 0.90 -36.35 -4.86
CA ASN A 61 1.38 -35.51 -3.77
C ASN A 61 0.51 -34.27 -3.63
N PHE A 62 0.26 -33.85 -2.41
CA PHE A 62 -0.44 -32.61 -2.12
C PHE A 62 0.14 -31.91 -0.90
N MET A 63 -0.20 -30.66 -0.73
CA MET A 63 0.25 -29.86 0.40
C MET A 63 -0.88 -29.53 1.35
N ILE A 64 -0.52 -29.38 2.62
CA ILE A 64 -1.35 -28.75 3.64
C ILE A 64 -0.65 -27.49 4.12
N ARG A 65 -1.37 -26.40 4.25
CA ARG A 65 -0.94 -25.22 4.98
C ARG A 65 -1.66 -25.17 6.32
N ILE A 66 -0.89 -25.10 7.40
CA ILE A 66 -1.41 -24.88 8.74
C ILE A 66 -0.95 -23.48 9.16
N ASN A 67 -1.87 -22.64 9.58
CA ASN A 67 -1.59 -21.32 10.12
C ASN A 67 -2.27 -21.17 11.47
N ALA A 68 -1.49 -20.92 12.52
CA ALA A 68 -1.96 -20.64 13.87
C ALA A 68 -1.61 -19.19 14.24
N PHE A 69 -2.60 -18.45 14.68
CA PHE A 69 -2.44 -17.06 15.08
C PHE A 69 -2.86 -16.87 16.54
N HIS A 70 -1.95 -16.33 17.34
CA HIS A 70 -2.20 -16.01 18.75
C HIS A 70 -1.60 -14.67 19.11
N PRO A 71 -2.39 -13.59 19.16
CA PRO A 71 -1.89 -12.28 19.55
C PRO A 71 -1.71 -12.25 21.07
N SER A 72 -0.53 -12.62 21.53
CA SER A 72 -0.14 -12.55 22.93
C SER A 72 0.82 -11.39 23.18
N SER A 73 0.70 -10.76 24.34
CA SER A 73 1.66 -9.76 24.82
C SER A 73 2.93 -10.38 25.41
N VAL A 74 3.02 -11.70 25.48
CA VAL A 74 4.13 -12.47 26.08
C VAL A 74 4.43 -13.63 25.14
N PRO A 75 5.71 -13.99 24.94
CA PRO A 75 6.06 -15.20 24.17
C PRO A 75 5.40 -16.45 24.78
N GLU A 76 4.79 -17.25 23.92
CA GLU A 76 4.06 -18.45 24.35
C GLU A 76 4.46 -19.66 23.53
N GLN A 77 4.48 -20.84 24.17
CA GLN A 77 4.69 -22.11 23.51
C GLN A 77 3.36 -22.80 23.24
N ALA A 78 3.22 -23.36 22.05
CA ALA A 78 2.07 -24.15 21.64
C ALA A 78 2.52 -25.49 21.05
N VAL A 79 1.62 -26.45 21.07
CA VAL A 79 1.80 -27.75 20.43
C VAL A 79 0.77 -27.90 19.33
N VAL A 80 1.25 -28.11 18.11
CA VAL A 80 0.41 -28.40 16.95
C VAL A 80 0.40 -29.89 16.71
N ARG A 81 -0.79 -30.50 16.61
CA ARG A 81 -0.97 -31.93 16.30
C ARG A 81 -1.78 -32.07 15.02
N LEU A 82 -1.27 -32.86 14.09
CA LEU A 82 -1.94 -33.22 12.85
C LEU A 82 -2.20 -34.72 12.83
N LEU A 83 -3.47 -35.11 12.74
CA LEU A 83 -3.89 -36.49 12.60
C LEU A 83 -4.23 -36.79 11.14
N LEU A 84 -3.53 -37.76 10.57
CA LEU A 84 -3.70 -38.24 9.20
C LEU A 84 -4.33 -39.64 9.19
N PRO A 85 -5.29 -39.91 8.30
CA PRO A 85 -5.83 -41.25 8.11
C PRO A 85 -4.78 -42.22 7.52
N PRO A 86 -4.97 -43.53 7.64
CA PRO A 86 -4.00 -44.54 7.20
C PRO A 86 -3.64 -44.48 5.71
N GLU A 87 -4.53 -43.93 4.88
CA GLU A 87 -4.40 -43.82 3.42
C GLU A 87 -3.51 -42.65 3.00
N ILE A 88 -3.16 -41.76 3.94
CA ILE A 88 -2.32 -40.60 3.67
C ILE A 88 -0.95 -40.79 4.31
N ALA A 89 0.11 -40.63 3.53
CA ALA A 89 1.48 -40.69 3.98
C ALA A 89 2.08 -39.29 4.15
N PHE A 90 2.83 -39.07 5.21
CA PHE A 90 3.67 -37.93 5.40
C PHE A 90 4.98 -38.06 4.62
N ILE A 91 5.37 -37.07 3.85
CA ILE A 91 6.62 -37.06 3.10
C ILE A 91 7.64 -36.15 3.81
N ASN A 92 7.36 -34.87 3.91
CA ASN A 92 8.20 -33.87 4.58
C ASN A 92 7.41 -32.64 4.99
N ALA A 93 8.05 -31.77 5.78
CA ALA A 93 7.54 -30.46 6.17
C ALA A 93 8.69 -29.45 6.20
N ASN A 94 8.38 -28.17 6.23
CA ASN A 94 9.39 -27.13 6.39
C ASN A 94 9.90 -27.03 7.84
N GLY A 95 9.03 -27.31 8.81
CA GLY A 95 9.37 -27.29 10.24
C GLY A 95 9.71 -28.68 10.80
N SER A 96 10.09 -28.69 12.07
CA SER A 96 10.42 -29.93 12.81
C SER A 96 9.16 -30.62 13.29
N TRP A 97 8.79 -31.75 12.67
CA TRP A 97 7.65 -32.56 13.04
C TRP A 97 8.08 -33.92 13.54
N GLU A 98 7.58 -34.31 14.69
CA GLU A 98 7.74 -35.67 15.22
C GLU A 98 6.56 -36.54 14.78
N SER A 99 6.86 -37.68 14.17
CA SER A 99 5.84 -38.63 13.71
C SER A 99 5.64 -39.78 14.71
N SER A 100 4.40 -40.06 15.04
CA SER A 100 3.99 -41.18 15.86
C SER A 100 2.80 -41.90 15.23
N VAL A 101 2.55 -43.13 15.64
CA VAL A 101 1.38 -43.90 15.18
C VAL A 101 0.16 -43.50 16.00
N ALA A 102 -0.92 -43.09 15.33
CA ALA A 102 -2.19 -42.80 15.99
C ALA A 102 -2.96 -44.07 16.37
N ASP A 103 -3.81 -44.01 17.38
CA ASP A 103 -4.66 -45.15 17.83
C ASP A 103 -5.61 -45.65 16.72
N THR A 104 -5.90 -44.82 15.73
CA THR A 104 -6.72 -45.12 14.55
C THR A 104 -5.95 -45.85 13.44
N GLY A 105 -4.66 -46.16 13.63
CA GLY A 105 -3.79 -46.78 12.63
C GLY A 105 -3.21 -45.81 11.60
N GLY A 106 -3.54 -44.52 11.69
CA GLY A 106 -2.96 -43.42 10.89
C GLY A 106 -1.68 -42.85 11.51
N SER A 107 -1.23 -41.72 11.01
CA SER A 107 -0.06 -41.00 11.52
C SER A 107 -0.49 -39.77 12.34
N CYS A 108 0.13 -39.61 13.52
CA CYS A 108 0.03 -38.39 14.30
C CYS A 108 1.36 -37.62 14.22
N LEU A 109 1.33 -36.43 13.65
CA LEU A 109 2.47 -35.53 13.57
C LEU A 109 2.32 -34.46 14.64
N THR A 110 3.41 -34.16 15.35
CA THR A 110 3.42 -33.15 16.42
C THR A 110 4.56 -32.19 16.21
N ALA A 111 4.29 -30.88 16.27
CA ALA A 111 5.28 -29.83 16.23
C ALA A 111 5.15 -28.93 17.46
N GLN A 112 6.29 -28.50 18.01
CA GLN A 112 6.34 -27.45 19.02
C GLN A 112 6.53 -26.09 18.32
N VAL A 113 5.79 -25.11 18.77
CA VAL A 113 5.71 -23.79 18.15
C VAL A 113 5.89 -22.72 19.21
N ASP A 114 6.75 -21.76 18.95
CA ASP A 114 6.94 -20.59 19.79
C ASP A 114 6.29 -19.38 19.14
N PHE A 115 5.31 -18.76 19.81
CA PHE A 115 4.71 -17.51 19.40
C PHE A 115 5.52 -16.34 19.98
N ALA A 116 6.03 -15.47 19.11
CA ALA A 116 6.75 -14.27 19.52
C ALA A 116 5.81 -13.21 20.13
N GLU A 117 6.36 -12.37 21.01
CA GLU A 117 5.63 -11.26 21.61
C GLU A 117 5.10 -10.28 20.55
N GLY A 118 3.79 -10.01 20.58
CA GLY A 118 3.11 -9.04 19.71
C GLY A 118 2.73 -9.55 18.32
N TYR A 119 3.36 -10.61 17.81
CA TYR A 119 3.08 -11.23 16.50
C TYR A 119 3.09 -12.75 16.62
N GLY A 120 2.08 -13.30 17.28
CA GLY A 120 1.92 -14.73 17.41
C GLY A 120 1.38 -15.40 16.14
N ASN A 121 2.04 -15.26 15.02
CA ASN A 121 1.65 -15.96 13.78
C ASN A 121 2.69 -17.02 13.45
N TRP A 122 2.24 -18.24 13.36
CA TRP A 122 3.03 -19.38 12.92
C TRP A 122 2.32 -20.07 11.76
N PHE A 123 3.08 -20.46 10.74
CA PHE A 123 2.56 -21.27 9.66
C PHE A 123 3.60 -22.27 9.18
N ASP A 124 3.11 -23.40 8.70
CA ASP A 124 3.96 -24.42 8.09
C ASP A 124 3.26 -25.11 6.93
N PHE A 125 4.08 -25.67 6.04
CA PHE A 125 3.64 -26.43 4.88
C PHE A 125 4.12 -27.86 5.00
N LEU A 126 3.17 -28.81 4.91
CA LEU A 126 3.48 -30.23 4.94
C LEU A 126 3.17 -30.84 3.59
N ARG A 127 4.11 -31.61 3.07
CA ARG A 127 3.92 -32.41 1.86
C ARG A 127 3.44 -33.79 2.24
N LEU A 128 2.32 -34.19 1.69
CA LEU A 128 1.64 -35.46 1.93
C LEU A 128 1.41 -36.17 0.61
N GLN A 129 1.21 -37.46 0.66
CA GLN A 129 0.89 -38.29 -0.50
C GLN A 129 -0.30 -39.18 -0.20
N VAL A 130 -1.21 -39.30 -1.13
CA VAL A 130 -2.27 -40.30 -1.10
C VAL A 130 -1.68 -41.65 -1.49
N LYS A 131 -1.84 -42.68 -0.65
CA LYS A 131 -1.29 -44.00 -0.94
C LYS A 131 -2.00 -44.66 -2.14
N GLU A 132 -1.30 -45.54 -2.85
CA GLU A 132 -1.79 -46.24 -4.05
C GLU A 132 -3.10 -47.00 -3.81
N ASN A 133 -3.25 -47.56 -2.63
CA ASN A 133 -4.42 -48.38 -2.25
C ASN A 133 -5.59 -47.57 -1.71
N ALA A 134 -5.52 -46.26 -1.70
CA ALA A 134 -6.62 -45.40 -1.26
C ALA A 134 -7.84 -45.57 -2.19
N ALA A 135 -9.00 -45.79 -1.57
CA ALA A 135 -10.26 -45.84 -2.31
C ALA A 135 -10.82 -44.44 -2.58
N ASP A 136 -11.70 -44.32 -3.57
CA ASP A 136 -12.45 -43.08 -3.74
C ASP A 136 -13.28 -42.80 -2.49
N GLY A 137 -13.14 -41.59 -1.95
CA GLY A 137 -13.83 -41.23 -0.70
C GLY A 137 -13.32 -39.92 -0.11
N ASP A 138 -13.94 -39.54 1.00
CA ASP A 138 -13.58 -38.34 1.76
C ASP A 138 -12.80 -38.73 3.00
N TYR A 139 -11.59 -38.21 3.15
CA TYR A 139 -10.66 -38.54 4.22
C TYR A 139 -10.51 -37.39 5.19
N PRO A 140 -10.88 -37.53 6.49
CA PRO A 140 -10.78 -36.47 7.45
C PRO A 140 -9.33 -36.20 7.88
N ILE A 141 -8.89 -34.96 7.79
CA ILE A 141 -7.62 -34.48 8.31
C ILE A 141 -7.91 -33.56 9.48
N GLN A 142 -7.36 -33.86 10.64
CA GLN A 142 -7.64 -33.15 11.88
C GLN A 142 -6.39 -32.41 12.36
N VAL A 143 -6.54 -31.13 12.65
CA VAL A 143 -5.47 -30.31 13.20
C VAL A 143 -5.92 -29.71 14.52
N THR A 144 -5.07 -29.81 15.53
CA THR A 144 -5.29 -29.24 16.86
C THR A 144 -4.09 -28.40 17.25
N VAL A 145 -4.33 -27.19 17.73
CA VAL A 145 -3.31 -26.33 18.34
C VAL A 145 -3.67 -26.13 19.80
N GLU A 146 -2.73 -26.42 20.70
CA GLU A 146 -2.90 -26.30 22.14
C GLU A 146 -1.86 -25.35 22.73
N SER A 147 -2.32 -24.28 23.40
CA SER A 147 -1.48 -23.34 24.14
C SER A 147 -2.13 -23.04 25.48
N HIS A 148 -1.37 -23.16 26.60
CA HIS A 148 -1.81 -22.86 27.98
C HIS A 148 -3.18 -23.44 28.38
N GLY A 149 -3.51 -24.65 27.91
CA GLY A 149 -4.78 -25.30 28.23
C GLY A 149 -5.97 -24.83 27.38
N VAL A 150 -5.74 -23.98 26.41
CA VAL A 150 -6.71 -23.64 25.36
C VAL A 150 -6.36 -24.46 24.14
N ALA A 151 -7.32 -25.28 23.67
CA ALA A 151 -7.15 -26.06 22.44
C ALA A 151 -8.15 -25.60 21.38
N VAL A 152 -7.65 -25.36 20.18
CA VAL A 152 -8.46 -25.07 18.99
C VAL A 152 -8.32 -26.24 18.03
N TYR A 153 -9.45 -26.70 17.53
CA TYR A 153 -9.55 -27.87 16.67
C TYR A 153 -10.20 -27.52 15.33
N THR A 154 -9.65 -28.05 14.26
CA THR A 154 -10.20 -27.92 12.91
C THR A 154 -10.13 -29.28 12.20
N GLU A 155 -11.22 -29.66 11.53
CA GLU A 155 -11.29 -30.84 10.67
C GLU A 155 -11.56 -30.40 9.22
N LYS A 156 -10.79 -30.95 8.29
CA LYS A 156 -10.94 -30.72 6.84
C LYS A 156 -11.08 -32.07 6.14
N GLN A 157 -11.91 -32.14 5.12
CA GLN A 157 -12.11 -33.34 4.31
C GLN A 157 -11.24 -33.27 3.05
N LEU A 158 -10.38 -34.26 2.87
CA LEU A 158 -9.66 -34.46 1.62
C LEU A 158 -10.45 -35.42 0.73
N ILE A 159 -10.82 -34.99 -0.44
CA ILE A 159 -11.56 -35.78 -1.43
C ILE A 159 -10.55 -36.53 -2.29
N VAL A 160 -10.60 -37.86 -2.30
CA VAL A 160 -9.75 -38.69 -3.15
C VAL A 160 -10.59 -39.34 -4.25
N ARG A 161 -10.14 -39.20 -5.51
CA ARG A 161 -10.81 -39.78 -6.69
C ARG A 161 -9.80 -40.26 -7.72
N LYS A 162 -10.07 -41.41 -8.36
CA LYS A 162 -9.26 -41.91 -9.47
C LYS A 162 -9.48 -41.07 -10.72
N GLN A 163 -8.37 -40.63 -11.35
CA GLN A 163 -8.38 -39.85 -12.56
C GLN A 163 -8.12 -40.75 -13.78
N ALA A 164 -8.69 -40.41 -14.95
CA ALA A 164 -8.47 -41.15 -16.18
C ALA A 164 -7.18 -40.64 -16.89
N ASP A 165 -6.39 -41.58 -17.44
CA ASP A 165 -5.13 -41.28 -18.14
C ASP A 165 -5.36 -40.47 -19.42
N SER A 166 -4.59 -39.41 -19.63
CA SER A 166 -4.64 -38.57 -20.83
C SER A 166 -3.24 -38.30 -21.43
N MET A 167 -3.20 -38.04 -22.77
CA MET A 167 -2.00 -37.87 -23.60
C MET A 167 -1.28 -36.52 -23.42
N GLN A 168 0.04 -36.50 -23.47
CA GLN A 168 0.93 -35.38 -23.07
C GLN A 168 1.16 -34.28 -24.12
N THR A 169 0.78 -33.03 -23.82
CA THR A 169 1.27 -31.79 -24.46
C THR A 169 1.97 -30.87 -23.41
N PRO A 170 3.00 -30.12 -23.74
CA PRO A 170 3.80 -29.44 -22.71
C PRO A 170 3.07 -28.27 -22.05
N LEU A 171 3.17 -28.22 -20.74
CA LEU A 171 2.76 -27.08 -19.90
C LEU A 171 3.69 -25.89 -20.16
N SER A 172 3.15 -24.67 -20.22
CA SER A 172 3.95 -23.46 -20.36
C SER A 172 3.44 -22.31 -19.51
N ILE A 173 4.34 -21.38 -19.14
CA ILE A 173 3.98 -20.10 -18.53
C ILE A 173 3.87 -19.07 -19.66
N ARG A 174 2.68 -18.48 -19.79
CA ARG A 174 2.41 -17.42 -20.79
C ARG A 174 2.97 -16.07 -20.37
N GLY A 175 2.99 -15.79 -19.07
CA GLY A 175 3.49 -14.52 -18.54
C GLY A 175 3.28 -14.39 -17.04
N ILE A 176 4.02 -13.46 -16.47
CA ILE A 176 3.96 -13.11 -15.04
C ILE A 176 3.69 -11.61 -14.94
N VAL A 177 2.80 -11.21 -14.04
CA VAL A 177 2.50 -9.82 -13.70
C VAL A 177 2.90 -9.57 -12.25
N ILE A 178 3.74 -8.56 -12.04
CA ILE A 178 4.21 -8.09 -10.72
C ILE A 178 4.33 -6.56 -10.75
N PRO A 179 3.84 -5.78 -9.79
CA PRO A 179 3.11 -6.17 -8.59
C PRO A 179 1.64 -6.51 -8.84
N PHE A 180 1.06 -7.34 -7.97
CA PHE A 180 -0.34 -7.71 -7.99
C PHE A 180 -0.94 -7.57 -6.60
N ASP A 181 -2.09 -6.89 -6.46
CA ASP A 181 -2.66 -6.56 -5.17
C ASP A 181 -3.36 -7.76 -4.50
N GLU A 182 -3.53 -7.71 -3.19
CA GLU A 182 -4.27 -8.71 -2.40
C GLU A 182 -5.73 -8.83 -2.85
N ASP A 183 -6.34 -7.73 -3.28
CA ASP A 183 -7.71 -7.67 -3.80
C ASP A 183 -7.89 -8.27 -5.22
N GLY A 184 -6.84 -8.83 -5.82
CA GLY A 184 -6.89 -9.40 -7.17
C GLY A 184 -6.85 -8.37 -8.29
N LYS A 185 -6.38 -7.16 -8.02
CA LYS A 185 -6.19 -6.09 -9.00
C LYS A 185 -4.71 -5.78 -9.16
N TYR A 186 -4.27 -5.47 -10.36
CA TYR A 186 -2.95 -4.90 -10.55
C TYR A 186 -2.99 -3.38 -10.42
N ASP A 187 -1.93 -2.80 -9.86
CA ASP A 187 -1.81 -1.35 -9.71
C ASP A 187 -1.45 -0.72 -11.08
N SER A 188 -2.44 -0.11 -11.74
CA SER A 188 -2.24 0.52 -13.04
C SER A 188 -1.32 1.75 -13.04
N ARG A 189 -0.89 2.22 -11.85
CA ARG A 189 0.07 3.31 -11.71
C ARG A 189 1.52 2.85 -11.84
N VAL A 190 1.77 1.55 -11.78
CA VAL A 190 3.09 0.93 -11.76
C VAL A 190 3.25 0.06 -13.00
N ASP A 191 4.45 -0.02 -13.53
CA ASP A 191 4.77 -0.92 -14.63
C ASP A 191 4.69 -2.38 -14.19
N GLN A 192 4.16 -3.25 -15.05
CA GLN A 192 3.82 -4.64 -14.75
C GLN A 192 5.03 -5.59 -14.59
N ALA A 193 6.22 -5.07 -14.50
CA ALA A 193 7.46 -5.83 -14.30
C ALA A 193 8.30 -5.17 -13.21
N THR A 194 7.66 -4.73 -12.11
CA THR A 194 8.34 -3.99 -11.07
C THR A 194 8.10 -4.63 -9.70
N LEU A 195 9.18 -4.99 -9.02
CA LEU A 195 9.15 -5.39 -7.62
C LEU A 195 9.35 -4.17 -6.74
N LEU A 196 8.26 -3.73 -6.10
CA LEU A 196 8.26 -2.58 -5.21
C LEU A 196 8.39 -3.04 -3.75
N LEU A 197 9.40 -2.53 -3.07
CA LEU A 197 9.57 -2.70 -1.63
C LEU A 197 8.94 -1.51 -0.92
N ARG A 198 7.82 -1.74 -0.22
CA ARG A 198 7.07 -0.70 0.49
C ARG A 198 7.16 -0.93 1.99
N ASP A 199 7.59 0.09 2.74
CA ASP A 199 7.31 0.13 4.17
C ASP A 199 5.87 0.59 4.39
N GLY A 200 5.22 0.10 5.44
CA GLY A 200 3.94 0.65 5.87
C GLY A 200 4.06 2.16 6.17
N GLU A 201 3.04 2.94 5.80
CA GLU A 201 3.06 4.43 5.88
C GLU A 201 3.47 4.98 7.25
N PHE A 202 3.18 4.26 8.32
CA PHE A 202 3.48 4.68 9.70
C PHE A 202 4.84 4.23 10.20
N ASP A 203 5.33 3.09 9.74
CA ASP A 203 6.57 2.50 10.26
C ASP A 203 7.81 3.23 9.75
N TYR A 204 7.78 3.71 8.50
CA TYR A 204 8.88 4.51 7.95
C TYR A 204 9.15 5.79 8.76
N PHE A 205 8.12 6.57 9.09
CA PHE A 205 8.27 7.77 9.92
C PHE A 205 8.68 7.46 11.35
N LYS A 206 8.14 6.41 11.93
CA LYS A 206 8.50 5.94 13.28
C LYS A 206 9.97 5.51 13.31
N ASN A 207 10.41 4.75 12.32
CA ASN A 207 11.78 4.28 12.19
C ASN A 207 12.76 5.43 11.90
N LEU A 208 12.40 6.40 11.05
CA LEU A 208 13.18 7.59 10.78
C LEU A 208 13.36 8.47 12.03
N LEU A 209 12.32 8.62 12.88
CA LEU A 209 12.34 9.44 14.07
C LEU A 209 12.99 8.74 15.27
N THR A 210 12.90 7.42 15.38
CA THR A 210 13.41 6.66 16.52
C THR A 210 14.82 6.14 16.32
N ASN A 211 15.40 6.31 15.11
CA ASN A 211 16.70 5.77 14.72
C ASN A 211 16.85 4.26 15.06
N LYS A 212 15.74 3.58 15.22
CA LYS A 212 15.71 2.14 15.27
C LYS A 212 15.74 1.68 13.83
N GLY A 213 16.87 1.24 13.37
CA GLY A 213 16.98 0.33 12.23
C GLY A 213 16.18 -0.91 12.60
N ALA A 214 14.88 -0.81 12.49
CA ALA A 214 14.00 -1.93 12.73
C ALA A 214 13.80 -2.61 11.40
N THR A 215 14.79 -3.32 10.99
CA THR A 215 14.58 -4.55 10.28
C THR A 215 13.87 -5.48 11.25
N ASN A 216 12.55 -5.42 11.23
CA ASN A 216 11.75 -6.43 11.89
C ASN A 216 11.74 -7.62 10.92
N THR A 217 12.88 -8.32 10.83
CA THR A 217 13.08 -9.50 9.97
C THR A 217 11.97 -10.53 10.15
N ALA A 218 11.42 -10.65 11.35
CA ALA A 218 10.28 -11.49 11.64
C ALA A 218 8.98 -11.00 10.95
N ALA A 219 8.72 -9.69 10.91
CA ALA A 219 7.53 -9.13 10.25
C ALA A 219 7.63 -9.20 8.72
N GLU A 220 8.82 -9.02 8.16
CA GLU A 220 9.08 -9.14 6.73
C GLU A 220 8.81 -10.57 6.21
N ARG A 221 9.09 -11.57 7.03
CA ARG A 221 8.86 -12.99 6.69
C ARG A 221 7.41 -13.43 6.83
N VAL A 222 6.57 -12.66 7.52
CA VAL A 222 5.17 -12.99 7.78
C VAL A 222 4.23 -12.35 6.76
N HIS A 223 4.57 -11.14 6.27
CA HIS A 223 3.73 -10.41 5.33
C HIS A 223 4.39 -10.33 3.95
N PRO A 224 3.69 -10.78 2.89
CA PRO A 224 4.20 -10.63 1.54
C PRO A 224 4.29 -9.14 1.18
N VAL A 225 5.39 -8.75 0.56
CA VAL A 225 5.58 -7.38 0.06
C VAL A 225 4.61 -7.08 -1.09
N THR A 226 4.36 -8.07 -1.92
CA THR A 226 3.41 -8.03 -3.04
C THR A 226 3.03 -9.46 -3.44
N ASN A 227 2.18 -9.59 -4.45
CA ASN A 227 1.93 -10.87 -5.10
C ASN A 227 2.39 -10.81 -6.55
N MET A 228 2.70 -11.96 -7.13
CA MET A 228 2.83 -12.13 -8.57
C MET A 228 1.68 -13.00 -9.11
N LEU A 229 1.17 -12.63 -10.27
CA LEU A 229 0.16 -13.40 -10.98
C LEU A 229 0.83 -14.15 -12.13
N ILE A 230 0.89 -15.47 -12.04
CA ILE A 230 1.48 -16.36 -13.03
C ILE A 230 0.35 -16.92 -13.89
N SER A 231 0.44 -16.74 -15.20
CA SER A 231 -0.53 -17.25 -16.17
C SER A 231 0.02 -18.50 -16.83
N PHE A 232 -0.62 -19.65 -16.59
CA PHE A 232 -0.26 -20.94 -17.19
C PHE A 232 -1.10 -21.20 -18.44
N GLU A 233 -0.49 -21.84 -19.44
CA GLU A 233 -1.17 -22.54 -20.50
C GLU A 233 -1.03 -24.03 -20.27
N ASN A 234 -2.15 -24.69 -19.92
CA ASN A 234 -2.23 -26.12 -19.68
C ASN A 234 -3.18 -26.74 -20.72
N PRO A 235 -2.70 -27.11 -21.91
CA PRO A 235 -3.56 -27.66 -22.96
C PRO A 235 -4.05 -29.07 -22.68
N GLN A 236 -3.61 -29.69 -21.57
CA GLN A 236 -3.83 -31.11 -21.31
C GLN A 236 -5.05 -31.42 -20.46
N ALA A 237 -5.67 -30.46 -19.84
CA ALA A 237 -6.77 -30.72 -18.91
C ALA A 237 -6.43 -31.70 -17.75
N GLU A 238 -5.16 -31.93 -17.48
CA GLU A 238 -4.71 -32.75 -16.34
C GLU A 238 -4.54 -31.88 -15.09
N GLN A 239 -5.03 -32.40 -13.97
CA GLN A 239 -4.75 -31.80 -12.68
C GLN A 239 -3.35 -32.20 -12.24
N LYS A 240 -2.46 -31.21 -12.07
CA LYS A 240 -1.08 -31.42 -11.60
C LYS A 240 -0.76 -30.52 -10.42
N VAL A 241 0.03 -31.01 -9.50
CA VAL A 241 0.60 -30.19 -8.42
C VAL A 241 2.05 -29.93 -8.74
N LEU A 242 2.39 -28.67 -8.98
CA LEU A 242 3.74 -28.25 -9.28
C LEU A 242 4.39 -27.56 -8.08
N LEU A 243 5.66 -27.84 -7.85
CA LEU A 243 6.50 -27.03 -6.98
C LEU A 243 7.08 -25.89 -7.83
N LEU A 244 6.58 -24.67 -7.61
CA LEU A 244 7.17 -23.48 -8.22
C LEU A 244 8.31 -22.95 -7.37
N LYS A 245 9.45 -22.70 -7.99
CA LYS A 245 10.59 -22.01 -7.39
C LYS A 245 10.85 -20.72 -8.15
N ALA A 246 10.74 -19.58 -7.46
CA ALA A 246 11.04 -18.27 -8.03
C ALA A 246 12.29 -17.69 -7.39
N TYR A 247 13.21 -17.19 -8.19
CA TYR A 247 14.45 -16.58 -7.74
C TYR A 247 14.92 -15.47 -8.67
N LEU A 248 15.81 -14.64 -8.18
CA LEU A 248 16.36 -13.54 -8.94
C LEU A 248 17.72 -13.90 -9.53
N LEU A 249 17.98 -13.42 -10.74
CA LEU A 249 19.27 -13.53 -11.41
C LEU A 249 19.78 -12.12 -11.72
N ASP A 250 21.09 -11.94 -11.63
CA ASP A 250 21.73 -10.73 -12.14
C ASP A 250 21.52 -10.62 -13.66
N ALA A 251 21.10 -9.44 -14.13
CA ALA A 251 20.79 -9.24 -15.54
C ALA A 251 22.00 -9.45 -16.48
N LYS A 252 23.23 -9.33 -15.98
CA LYS A 252 24.47 -9.42 -16.76
C LYS A 252 25.16 -10.77 -16.60
N THR A 253 25.35 -11.23 -15.35
CA THR A 253 26.10 -12.46 -15.05
C THR A 253 25.25 -13.70 -15.08
N LYS A 254 23.93 -13.56 -14.98
CA LYS A 254 22.98 -14.68 -14.84
C LYS A 254 23.20 -15.52 -13.57
N GLU A 255 23.97 -15.03 -12.62
CA GLU A 255 24.16 -15.66 -11.33
C GLU A 255 22.96 -15.38 -10.43
N ARG A 256 22.63 -16.30 -9.53
CA ARG A 256 21.55 -16.11 -8.55
C ARG A 256 21.93 -15.00 -7.59
N ILE A 257 20.94 -14.13 -7.34
CA ILE A 257 21.06 -13.03 -6.40
C ILE A 257 20.13 -13.34 -5.20
N PRO A 258 20.60 -13.12 -3.96
CA PRO A 258 19.73 -13.18 -2.79
C PRO A 258 18.67 -12.08 -2.85
N GLY A 259 17.60 -12.24 -2.08
CA GLY A 259 16.56 -11.21 -1.95
C GLY A 259 15.13 -11.75 -1.96
N LEU A 260 14.83 -12.84 -2.70
CA LEU A 260 13.57 -13.57 -2.51
C LEU A 260 13.77 -14.63 -1.43
N ILE A 261 12.85 -14.69 -0.47
CA ILE A 261 12.85 -15.65 0.62
C ILE A 261 11.57 -16.46 0.63
N SER A 262 11.65 -17.71 1.07
CA SER A 262 10.48 -18.50 1.37
C SER A 262 9.90 -18.09 2.72
N PRO A 263 8.56 -18.07 2.88
CA PRO A 263 7.94 -17.80 4.16
C PRO A 263 8.42 -18.80 5.20
N ARG A 264 8.93 -18.33 6.32
CA ARG A 264 9.41 -19.16 7.43
C ARG A 264 8.53 -18.99 8.66
N SER A 265 8.41 -20.03 9.45
CA SER A 265 7.88 -19.95 10.80
C SER A 265 8.91 -19.27 11.72
N THR A 266 8.46 -18.45 12.65
CA THR A 266 9.32 -17.79 13.66
C THR A 266 10.07 -18.76 14.57
N ALA A 267 9.66 -20.05 14.61
CA ALA A 267 10.32 -21.10 15.38
C ALA A 267 11.66 -21.58 14.78
N ASP A 268 11.98 -21.20 13.54
CA ASP A 268 13.16 -21.73 12.84
C ASP A 268 14.45 -20.92 13.06
N GLU A 269 14.40 -19.80 13.80
CA GLU A 269 15.59 -18.94 14.01
C GLU A 269 16.71 -19.64 14.83
N ASP A 270 16.36 -20.59 15.70
CA ASP A 270 17.32 -21.28 16.56
C ASP A 270 17.88 -22.60 15.98
N ASN A 271 17.34 -23.10 14.88
CA ASN A 271 17.78 -24.36 14.26
C ASN A 271 18.78 -24.12 13.11
N ILE A 272 20.03 -23.85 13.48
CA ILE A 272 21.14 -23.59 12.57
C ILE A 272 21.41 -24.73 11.57
N GLU A 273 21.12 -25.98 11.93
CA GLU A 273 21.35 -27.16 11.04
C GLU A 273 20.28 -27.27 9.93
N LEU A 274 19.05 -26.90 10.18
CA LEU A 274 17.99 -26.80 9.16
C LEU A 274 18.21 -25.57 8.25
N ASN A 275 18.74 -24.49 8.78
CA ASN A 275 19.08 -23.30 8.01
C ASN A 275 20.13 -23.54 6.93
N GLN A 276 21.13 -24.39 7.15
CA GLN A 276 22.17 -24.69 6.14
C GLN A 276 21.60 -25.37 4.89
N HIS A 277 20.55 -26.16 5.00
CA HIS A 277 19.92 -26.82 3.85
C HIS A 277 18.95 -25.89 3.10
N TYR A 278 18.40 -24.87 3.76
CA TYR A 278 17.52 -23.86 3.16
C TYR A 278 18.26 -22.65 2.60
N ASP A 279 19.45 -22.34 3.11
CA ASP A 279 20.31 -21.28 2.57
C ASP A 279 20.85 -21.61 1.17
N GLU A 280 20.84 -22.88 0.76
CA GLU A 280 21.10 -23.25 -0.64
C GLU A 280 19.95 -22.90 -1.59
N ILE A 281 18.73 -22.59 -1.06
CA ILE A 281 17.57 -22.19 -1.85
C ILE A 281 17.29 -20.72 -1.61
N HIS A 282 18.18 -19.84 -2.09
CA HIS A 282 17.86 -18.41 -2.21
C HIS A 282 16.70 -18.25 -3.20
N GLY A 283 15.47 -18.30 -2.71
CA GLY A 283 14.31 -18.19 -3.57
C GLY A 283 13.00 -18.45 -2.84
N LEU A 284 11.93 -18.10 -3.50
CA LEU A 284 10.57 -18.32 -3.06
C LEU A 284 10.09 -19.67 -3.63
N ALA A 285 9.58 -20.53 -2.77
CA ALA A 285 8.99 -21.81 -3.19
C ALA A 285 7.51 -21.89 -2.80
N ALA A 286 6.70 -22.40 -3.70
CA ALA A 286 5.28 -22.61 -3.45
C ALA A 286 4.74 -23.77 -4.29
N PHE A 287 3.76 -24.49 -3.73
CA PHE A 287 3.05 -25.53 -4.46
C PHE A 287 1.80 -24.95 -5.12
N VAL A 288 1.57 -25.33 -6.35
CA VAL A 288 0.47 -24.86 -7.16
C VAL A 288 -0.27 -26.06 -7.74
N ALA A 289 -1.57 -26.14 -7.52
CA ALA A 289 -2.43 -27.07 -8.23
C ALA A 289 -2.90 -26.44 -9.53
N LEU A 290 -2.68 -27.12 -10.64
CA LEU A 290 -3.24 -26.80 -11.93
C LEU A 290 -4.47 -27.66 -12.16
N ASP A 291 -5.63 -27.05 -12.26
CA ASP A 291 -6.85 -27.68 -12.71
C ASP A 291 -6.83 -27.78 -14.24
N GLY A 292 -7.54 -28.70 -14.80
CA GLY A 292 -7.58 -28.93 -16.25
C GLY A 292 -8.05 -27.75 -17.12
N ASP A 293 -7.97 -26.53 -16.62
CA ASP A 293 -8.30 -25.33 -17.40
C ASP A 293 -7.15 -24.99 -18.36
N PRO A 294 -7.44 -24.77 -19.65
CA PRO A 294 -6.43 -24.43 -20.66
C PRO A 294 -5.65 -23.14 -20.34
N GLN A 295 -6.25 -22.24 -19.56
CA GLN A 295 -5.63 -20.98 -19.14
C GLN A 295 -5.90 -20.74 -17.67
N GLN A 296 -4.96 -21.11 -16.83
CA GLN A 296 -5.06 -20.93 -15.38
C GLN A 296 -4.18 -19.79 -14.91
N LYS A 297 -4.69 -19.00 -13.97
CA LYS A 297 -3.94 -17.93 -13.31
C LYS A 297 -3.73 -18.26 -11.85
N VAL A 298 -2.48 -18.19 -11.43
CA VAL A 298 -2.07 -18.50 -10.07
C VAL A 298 -1.49 -17.25 -9.42
N ARG A 299 -1.96 -16.92 -8.22
CA ARG A 299 -1.42 -15.83 -7.42
C ARG A 299 -0.40 -16.39 -6.42
N MET A 300 0.83 -15.93 -6.50
CA MET A 300 1.92 -16.33 -5.62
C MET A 300 2.37 -15.12 -4.78
N PRO A 301 2.31 -15.18 -3.44
CA PRO A 301 2.81 -14.11 -2.59
C PRO A 301 4.33 -14.04 -2.66
N VAL A 302 4.86 -12.81 -2.67
CA VAL A 302 6.29 -12.53 -2.80
C VAL A 302 6.82 -12.02 -1.47
N TYR A 303 7.77 -12.75 -0.90
CA TYR A 303 8.49 -12.39 0.31
C TYR A 303 9.92 -12.00 -0.06
N VAL A 304 10.42 -10.95 0.56
CA VAL A 304 11.71 -10.35 0.22
C VAL A 304 12.51 -10.06 1.47
N ASP A 305 13.81 -10.32 1.42
CA ASP A 305 14.77 -9.79 2.38
C ASP A 305 15.21 -8.40 1.91
N GLU A 306 14.74 -7.36 2.60
CA GLU A 306 15.02 -5.98 2.22
C GLU A 306 16.49 -5.59 2.40
N GLU A 307 17.26 -6.26 3.26
CA GLU A 307 18.68 -5.96 3.47
C GLU A 307 19.55 -6.47 2.33
N GLU A 308 19.20 -7.61 1.75
CA GLU A 308 19.99 -8.26 0.71
C GLU A 308 19.66 -7.77 -0.70
N ILE A 309 18.40 -7.35 -0.93
CA ILE A 309 17.95 -6.95 -2.26
C ILE A 309 18.41 -5.52 -2.61
N LYS A 310 18.95 -5.35 -3.82
CA LYS A 310 19.43 -4.04 -4.32
C LYS A 310 18.53 -3.49 -5.43
N ASN A 311 18.47 -2.16 -5.51
CA ASN A 311 17.85 -1.49 -6.64
C ASN A 311 18.52 -1.86 -7.96
N GLY A 312 17.74 -2.11 -8.99
CA GLY A 312 18.26 -2.33 -10.33
C GLY A 312 17.40 -3.25 -11.17
N GLU A 313 17.86 -3.47 -12.39
CA GLU A 313 17.29 -4.45 -13.31
C GLU A 313 17.83 -5.84 -12.97
N VAL A 314 16.92 -6.78 -12.75
CA VAL A 314 17.21 -8.18 -12.47
C VAL A 314 16.29 -9.07 -13.31
N ILE A 315 16.60 -10.34 -13.39
CA ILE A 315 15.75 -11.31 -14.07
C ILE A 315 15.03 -12.14 -13.00
N LEU A 316 13.71 -12.13 -13.05
CA LEU A 316 12.88 -13.07 -12.31
C LEU A 316 12.82 -14.37 -13.09
N LYS A 317 13.28 -15.45 -12.49
CA LYS A 317 13.18 -16.79 -13.03
C LYS A 317 12.20 -17.61 -12.19
N VAL A 318 11.30 -18.30 -12.86
CA VAL A 318 10.31 -19.20 -12.24
C VAL A 318 10.45 -20.56 -12.90
N ASP A 319 10.81 -21.55 -12.09
CA ASP A 319 10.92 -22.95 -12.46
C ASP A 319 9.78 -23.74 -11.80
N GLY A 320 9.12 -24.59 -12.58
CA GLY A 320 8.07 -25.49 -12.06
C GLY A 320 8.49 -26.95 -12.19
N TYR A 321 8.41 -27.65 -11.07
CA TYR A 321 8.79 -29.07 -10.92
C TYR A 321 7.57 -29.93 -10.66
N ASP A 322 7.50 -31.07 -11.34
CA ASP A 322 6.58 -32.17 -11.08
C ASP A 322 7.42 -33.37 -10.61
N ASP A 323 7.24 -33.80 -9.35
CA ASP A 323 8.02 -34.88 -8.72
C ASP A 323 9.57 -34.78 -8.94
N ASP A 324 10.13 -33.58 -8.74
CA ASP A 324 11.55 -33.22 -8.96
C ASP A 324 12.00 -33.13 -10.43
N GLU A 325 11.14 -33.38 -11.41
CA GLU A 325 11.41 -33.12 -12.83
C GLU A 325 11.01 -31.69 -13.21
N LEU A 326 11.93 -30.96 -13.85
CA LEU A 326 11.66 -29.60 -14.35
C LEU A 326 10.71 -29.70 -15.57
N VAL A 327 9.45 -29.24 -15.39
CA VAL A 327 8.43 -29.30 -16.46
C VAL A 327 8.14 -27.95 -17.11
N VAL A 328 8.43 -26.85 -16.43
CA VAL A 328 8.21 -25.50 -16.97
C VAL A 328 9.27 -24.53 -16.43
N GLU A 329 9.74 -23.65 -17.30
CA GLU A 329 10.71 -22.60 -17.00
C GLU A 329 10.26 -21.29 -17.63
N TYR A 330 10.40 -20.18 -16.90
CA TYR A 330 10.08 -18.85 -17.41
C TYR A 330 11.03 -17.80 -16.84
N GLU A 331 11.54 -16.93 -17.72
CA GLU A 331 12.40 -15.80 -17.33
C GLU A 331 11.80 -14.49 -17.82
N MET A 332 11.78 -13.46 -16.96
CA MET A 332 11.43 -12.11 -17.35
C MET A 332 12.29 -11.06 -16.67
N PRO A 333 12.67 -9.99 -17.38
CA PRO A 333 13.34 -8.85 -16.73
C PRO A 333 12.33 -8.11 -15.85
N ILE A 334 12.75 -7.81 -14.62
CA ILE A 334 11.99 -6.98 -13.68
C ILE A 334 12.87 -5.88 -13.12
N GLN A 335 12.25 -4.80 -12.70
CA GLN A 335 12.93 -3.71 -12.01
C GLN A 335 12.65 -3.79 -10.51
N VAL A 336 13.70 -3.89 -9.71
CA VAL A 336 13.60 -3.81 -8.25
C VAL A 336 13.76 -2.37 -7.81
N ILE A 337 12.78 -1.86 -7.07
CA ILE A 337 12.79 -0.50 -6.52
C ILE A 337 12.61 -0.57 -5.01
N HIS A 338 13.73 -0.42 -4.32
CA HIS A 338 13.76 -0.32 -2.86
C HIS A 338 13.78 1.14 -2.42
N ARG A 339 14.53 2.00 -3.11
CA ARG A 339 14.64 3.42 -2.80
C ARG A 339 14.77 4.25 -4.07
N ASP A 340 13.87 5.19 -4.24
CA ASP A 340 13.96 6.15 -5.33
C ASP A 340 14.90 7.31 -4.95
N GLU A 341 16.18 7.20 -5.32
CA GLU A 341 17.19 8.21 -5.07
C GLU A 341 16.88 9.55 -5.77
N LYS A 342 16.28 9.49 -6.97
CA LYS A 342 15.86 10.66 -7.73
C LYS A 342 14.78 11.43 -6.97
N ALA A 343 13.79 10.72 -6.43
CA ALA A 343 12.73 11.30 -5.61
C ALA A 343 13.29 11.92 -4.32
N ALA A 344 14.25 11.26 -3.67
CA ALA A 344 14.93 11.78 -2.47
C ALA A 344 15.66 13.10 -2.76
N TRP A 345 16.43 13.16 -3.86
CA TRP A 345 17.13 14.37 -4.27
C TRP A 345 16.17 15.52 -4.59
N ILE A 346 15.14 15.28 -5.38
CA ILE A 346 14.16 16.31 -5.76
C ILE A 346 13.45 16.85 -4.53
N THR A 347 12.97 15.97 -3.66
CA THR A 347 12.26 16.34 -2.43
C THR A 347 13.18 17.13 -1.49
N GLY A 348 14.43 16.67 -1.28
CA GLY A 348 15.42 17.35 -0.45
C GLY A 348 15.78 18.74 -0.95
N VAL A 349 16.05 18.89 -2.25
CA VAL A 349 16.36 20.17 -2.89
C VAL A 349 15.17 21.13 -2.75
N MET A 350 13.94 20.66 -3.00
CA MET A 350 12.76 21.50 -2.89
C MET A 350 12.44 21.87 -1.44
N PHE A 351 12.72 21.00 -0.49
CA PHE A 351 12.61 21.32 0.93
C PHE A 351 13.56 22.45 1.34
N ILE A 352 14.84 22.36 0.95
CA ILE A 352 15.83 23.42 1.19
C ILE A 352 15.43 24.71 0.50
N PHE A 353 14.96 24.63 -0.76
CA PHE A 353 14.48 25.78 -1.51
C PHE A 353 13.33 26.50 -0.79
N VAL A 354 12.34 25.76 -0.28
CA VAL A 354 11.21 26.31 0.49
C VAL A 354 11.69 26.94 1.80
N LEU A 355 12.58 26.29 2.54
CA LEU A 355 13.14 26.82 3.78
C LEU A 355 13.83 28.17 3.61
N ILE A 356 14.50 28.38 2.47
CA ILE A 356 15.20 29.63 2.18
C ILE A 356 14.24 30.69 1.59
N ALA A 357 13.41 30.29 0.63
CA ALA A 357 12.62 31.23 -0.15
C ALA A 357 11.34 31.70 0.56
N LEU A 358 10.66 30.84 1.31
CA LEU A 358 9.40 31.18 2.00
C LEU A 358 9.56 32.30 3.02
N PRO A 359 10.59 32.33 3.90
CA PRO A 359 10.83 33.47 4.80
C PRO A 359 11.13 34.76 4.05
N MET A 360 11.77 34.68 2.87
CA MET A 360 12.03 35.88 2.04
C MET A 360 10.74 36.47 1.46
N VAL A 361 9.79 35.62 1.07
CA VAL A 361 8.48 36.03 0.56
C VAL A 361 7.62 36.63 1.69
N LEU A 362 7.59 35.96 2.85
CA LEU A 362 6.83 36.35 4.04
C LEU A 362 7.59 37.29 4.97
N ALA A 363 8.64 37.96 4.48
CA ALA A 363 9.46 38.83 5.31
C ALA A 363 8.61 39.82 6.11
N LYS A 364 8.85 39.90 7.43
CA LYS A 364 8.11 40.75 8.38
C LYS A 364 7.92 42.19 7.88
N ARG A 365 8.95 42.76 7.25
CA ARG A 365 8.90 44.12 6.68
C ARG A 365 7.86 44.26 5.55
N ARG A 366 7.65 43.23 4.74
CA ARG A 366 6.66 43.23 3.65
C ARG A 366 5.24 43.07 4.21
N LEU A 367 5.03 42.19 5.16
CA LEU A 367 3.72 41.99 5.81
C LEU A 367 3.28 43.21 6.60
N GLN A 368 4.21 43.86 7.32
CA GLN A 368 3.92 45.10 8.06
C GLN A 368 3.62 46.29 7.15
N ALA A 369 4.10 46.30 5.92
CA ALA A 369 3.80 47.33 4.94
C ALA A 369 2.42 47.16 4.26
N MET A 370 1.74 46.03 4.51
CA MET A 370 0.39 45.75 3.98
C MET A 370 -0.69 46.41 4.84
N LYS A 371 -1.72 46.97 4.20
CA LYS A 371 -2.89 47.47 4.91
C LYS A 371 -3.63 46.33 5.57
N SER A 372 -4.15 46.52 6.78
CA SER A 372 -4.92 45.48 7.53
C SER A 372 -6.10 44.93 6.70
N ARG A 373 -6.76 45.76 5.91
CA ARG A 373 -7.81 45.31 4.97
C ARG A 373 -7.34 44.22 4.02
N TRP A 374 -6.13 44.32 3.46
CA TRP A 374 -5.58 43.35 2.52
C TRP A 374 -5.30 42.00 3.20
N LEU A 375 -4.79 42.06 4.45
CA LEU A 375 -4.54 40.85 5.25
C LEU A 375 -5.85 40.12 5.57
N ILE A 376 -6.90 40.89 5.94
CA ILE A 376 -8.25 40.31 6.19
C ILE A 376 -8.83 39.70 4.92
N THR A 377 -8.72 40.39 3.78
CA THR A 377 -9.20 39.86 2.49
C THR A 377 -8.45 38.58 2.11
N ALA A 378 -7.13 38.52 2.26
CA ALA A 378 -6.37 37.30 1.99
C ALA A 378 -6.77 36.14 2.92
N ALA A 379 -7.00 36.43 4.20
CA ALA A 379 -7.48 35.44 5.16
C ALA A 379 -8.89 34.92 4.79
N LEU A 380 -9.79 35.81 4.37
CA LEU A 380 -11.12 35.45 3.92
C LEU A 380 -11.07 34.56 2.66
N PHE A 381 -10.24 34.90 1.69
CA PHE A 381 -10.00 34.06 0.50
C PHE A 381 -9.40 32.69 0.88
N GLY A 382 -8.48 32.65 1.85
CA GLY A 382 -7.93 31.41 2.38
C GLY A 382 -8.98 30.52 3.04
N ALA A 383 -9.86 31.10 3.85
CA ALA A 383 -10.99 30.40 4.45
C ALA A 383 -12.02 29.91 3.40
N THR A 384 -12.29 30.75 2.40
CA THR A 384 -13.17 30.37 1.26
C THR A 384 -12.54 29.23 0.45
N ALA A 385 -11.23 29.29 0.20
CA ALA A 385 -10.51 28.23 -0.51
C ALA A 385 -10.54 26.91 0.27
N PHE A 386 -10.44 26.93 1.60
CA PHE A 386 -10.66 25.74 2.42
C PHE A 386 -12.08 25.20 2.25
N ALA A 387 -13.10 26.03 2.43
CA ALA A 387 -14.51 25.60 2.43
C ALA A 387 -14.99 25.12 1.05
N VAL A 388 -14.54 25.75 -0.04
CA VAL A 388 -15.02 25.47 -1.40
C VAL A 388 -14.13 24.46 -2.12
N VAL A 389 -12.86 24.40 -1.78
CA VAL A 389 -11.90 23.49 -2.46
C VAL A 389 -11.55 22.31 -1.56
N SER A 390 -10.89 22.56 -0.41
CA SER A 390 -10.32 21.46 0.40
C SER A 390 -11.38 20.52 0.93
N LEU A 391 -12.44 21.05 1.53
CA LEU A 391 -13.46 20.24 2.18
C LEU A 391 -14.25 19.38 1.17
N PRO A 392 -14.77 19.89 0.04
CA PRO A 392 -15.42 19.05 -0.95
C PRO A 392 -14.46 18.07 -1.63
N THR A 393 -13.22 18.48 -1.90
CA THR A 393 -12.24 17.61 -2.58
C THR A 393 -11.88 16.41 -1.71
N THR A 394 -11.76 16.56 -0.39
CA THR A 394 -11.46 15.44 0.52
C THR A 394 -12.58 14.40 0.46
N PHE A 395 -13.85 14.80 0.63
CA PHE A 395 -14.98 13.87 0.55
C PHE A 395 -15.14 13.24 -0.84
N LEU A 396 -14.93 14.03 -1.90
CA LEU A 396 -15.04 13.56 -3.27
C LEU A 396 -13.92 12.59 -3.63
N SER A 397 -12.71 12.80 -3.10
CA SER A 397 -11.56 11.94 -3.33
C SER A 397 -11.81 10.51 -2.86
N ASP A 398 -12.33 10.34 -1.65
CA ASP A 398 -12.59 9.01 -1.08
C ASP A 398 -13.60 8.23 -1.93
N VAL A 399 -14.72 8.89 -2.32
CA VAL A 399 -15.75 8.27 -3.16
C VAL A 399 -15.21 7.94 -4.57
N LEU A 400 -14.51 8.88 -5.19
CA LEU A 400 -14.00 8.70 -6.55
C LEU A 400 -12.85 7.68 -6.61
N HIS A 401 -12.07 7.55 -5.53
CA HIS A 401 -11.03 6.53 -5.47
C HIS A 401 -11.62 5.12 -5.51
N ILE A 402 -12.76 4.90 -4.86
CA ILE A 402 -13.49 3.62 -4.91
C ILE A 402 -13.99 3.31 -6.34
N ILE A 403 -14.49 4.34 -7.06
CA ILE A 403 -15.13 4.16 -8.38
C ILE A 403 -14.09 4.12 -9.52
N LEU A 404 -13.15 5.06 -9.52
CA LEU A 404 -12.19 5.30 -10.61
C LEU A 404 -10.77 4.83 -10.29
N GLY A 405 -10.52 4.39 -9.05
CA GLY A 405 -9.20 3.96 -8.61
C GLY A 405 -8.15 5.07 -8.85
N PRO A 406 -7.01 4.72 -9.50
CA PRO A 406 -5.91 5.66 -9.75
C PRO A 406 -6.28 6.85 -10.60
N PHE A 407 -7.34 6.77 -11.41
CA PHE A 407 -7.79 7.84 -12.30
C PHE A 407 -8.71 8.87 -11.64
N SER A 408 -8.98 8.75 -10.35
CA SER A 408 -9.76 9.73 -9.56
C SER A 408 -9.20 11.16 -9.66
N PHE A 409 -7.89 11.31 -9.90
CA PHE A 409 -7.22 12.61 -10.04
C PHE A 409 -7.77 13.47 -11.20
N PHE A 410 -8.35 12.89 -12.22
CA PHE A 410 -8.97 13.67 -13.31
C PHE A 410 -10.10 14.56 -12.79
N ILE A 411 -10.94 14.05 -11.90
CA ILE A 411 -12.07 14.79 -11.35
C ILE A 411 -11.64 15.61 -10.14
N THR A 412 -10.92 15.02 -9.20
CA THR A 412 -10.46 15.72 -8.00
C THR A 412 -9.47 16.83 -8.34
N GLY A 413 -8.58 16.59 -9.30
CA GLY A 413 -7.64 17.59 -9.83
C GLY A 413 -8.33 18.74 -10.54
N ALA A 414 -9.41 18.47 -11.31
CA ALA A 414 -10.21 19.52 -11.93
C ALA A 414 -10.84 20.44 -10.86
N PHE A 415 -11.45 19.83 -9.84
CA PHE A 415 -12.03 20.60 -8.73
C PHE A 415 -10.98 21.40 -7.97
N SER A 416 -9.89 20.80 -7.53
CA SER A 416 -8.86 21.48 -6.77
C SER A 416 -8.10 22.51 -7.61
N GLY A 417 -7.69 22.14 -8.83
CA GLY A 417 -6.95 23.02 -9.73
C GLY A 417 -7.77 24.23 -10.17
N ILE A 418 -8.94 24.00 -10.79
CA ILE A 418 -9.74 25.11 -11.33
C ILE A 418 -10.21 26.06 -10.24
N LEU A 419 -10.79 25.56 -9.14
CA LEU A 419 -11.36 26.41 -8.11
C LEU A 419 -10.29 27.14 -7.29
N LEU A 420 -9.21 26.45 -6.92
CA LEU A 420 -8.13 27.09 -6.15
C LEU A 420 -7.49 28.22 -6.95
N TYR A 421 -7.10 27.96 -8.19
CA TYR A 421 -6.42 28.96 -9.00
C TYR A 421 -7.34 30.09 -9.47
N MET A 422 -8.65 29.81 -9.56
CA MET A 422 -9.66 30.85 -9.73
C MET A 422 -9.64 31.83 -8.55
N LEU A 423 -9.60 31.32 -7.31
CA LEU A 423 -9.53 32.18 -6.12
C LEU A 423 -8.18 32.89 -5.98
N VAL A 424 -7.06 32.19 -6.24
CA VAL A 424 -5.71 32.77 -6.23
C VAL A 424 -5.60 33.95 -7.18
N CYS A 425 -6.03 33.78 -8.44
CA CYS A 425 -5.94 34.84 -9.44
C CYS A 425 -6.95 35.97 -9.19
N SER A 426 -8.14 35.66 -8.66
CA SER A 426 -9.08 36.70 -8.23
C SER A 426 -8.48 37.59 -7.14
N LEU A 427 -7.84 36.99 -6.13
CA LEU A 427 -7.15 37.71 -5.08
C LEU A 427 -5.98 38.58 -5.63
N LEU A 428 -5.19 38.02 -6.56
CA LEU A 428 -4.09 38.74 -7.19
C LEU A 428 -4.58 39.96 -7.98
N VAL A 429 -5.72 39.87 -8.69
CA VAL A 429 -6.34 41.00 -9.41
C VAL A 429 -6.82 42.06 -8.44
N LEU A 430 -7.39 41.68 -7.30
CA LEU A 430 -7.83 42.63 -6.28
C LEU A 430 -6.66 43.30 -5.58
N ILE A 431 -5.62 42.53 -5.23
CA ILE A 431 -4.49 43.00 -4.44
C ILE A 431 -3.18 42.53 -5.10
N PRO A 432 -2.67 43.28 -6.13
CA PRO A 432 -1.46 42.87 -6.84
C PRO A 432 -0.19 43.21 -6.04
N ARG A 433 0.05 42.43 -4.98
CA ARG A 433 1.18 42.59 -4.05
C ARG A 433 1.86 41.26 -3.77
N VAL A 434 3.19 41.29 -3.67
CA VAL A 434 4.00 40.14 -3.29
C VAL A 434 3.68 39.73 -1.86
N GLY A 435 3.47 38.42 -1.61
CA GLY A 435 3.19 37.83 -0.31
C GLY A 435 1.69 37.61 -0.03
N ILE A 436 0.80 38.17 -0.86
CA ILE A 436 -0.65 38.06 -0.62
C ILE A 436 -1.18 36.66 -0.92
N VAL A 437 -0.69 36.02 -1.99
CA VAL A 437 -1.05 34.67 -2.38
C VAL A 437 -0.48 33.65 -1.37
N SER A 438 0.76 33.85 -0.94
CA SER A 438 1.38 33.02 0.10
C SER A 438 0.60 33.09 1.42
N LEU A 439 0.11 34.25 1.80
CA LEU A 439 -0.72 34.43 3.00
C LEU A 439 -2.06 33.67 2.88
N MET A 440 -2.72 33.77 1.74
CA MET A 440 -3.95 33.04 1.45
C MET A 440 -3.75 31.52 1.57
N LEU A 441 -2.70 30.98 0.93
CA LEU A 441 -2.38 29.56 0.96
C LEU A 441 -2.01 29.07 2.37
N LEU A 442 -1.29 29.90 3.14
CA LEU A 442 -0.93 29.60 4.51
C LEU A 442 -2.18 29.54 5.40
N VAL A 443 -3.11 30.50 5.27
CA VAL A 443 -4.38 30.46 6.03
C VAL A 443 -5.21 29.25 5.66
N LYS A 444 -5.32 28.92 4.36
CA LYS A 444 -5.98 27.69 3.90
C LYS A 444 -5.36 26.46 4.57
N MET A 445 -4.03 26.37 4.59
CA MET A 445 -3.29 25.26 5.20
C MET A 445 -3.56 25.17 6.72
N LEU A 446 -3.51 26.29 7.43
CA LEU A 446 -3.78 26.32 8.89
C LEU A 446 -5.19 25.86 9.22
N ILE A 447 -6.19 26.30 8.44
CA ILE A 447 -7.58 25.85 8.65
C ILE A 447 -7.70 24.35 8.35
N ASN A 448 -7.05 23.89 7.29
CA ASN A 448 -7.02 22.45 6.94
C ASN A 448 -6.46 21.61 8.10
N MET A 449 -5.34 22.03 8.71
CA MET A 449 -4.73 21.39 9.87
C MET A 449 -5.65 21.39 11.10
N LEU A 450 -6.34 22.51 11.35
CA LEU A 450 -7.26 22.64 12.50
C LEU A 450 -8.50 21.76 12.36
N VAL A 451 -9.03 21.63 11.14
CA VAL A 451 -10.28 20.89 10.90
C VAL A 451 -10.04 19.37 10.84
N PHE A 452 -8.97 18.93 10.14
CA PHE A 452 -8.68 17.52 9.98
C PHE A 452 -7.77 16.93 11.08
N GLY A 453 -7.22 17.76 11.97
CA GLY A 453 -6.51 17.33 13.17
C GLY A 453 -5.13 16.69 12.92
N HIS A 454 -4.63 16.67 11.69
CA HIS A 454 -3.32 16.11 11.35
C HIS A 454 -2.48 17.04 10.48
N ILE A 455 -1.17 16.96 10.67
CA ILE A 455 -0.17 17.70 9.89
C ILE A 455 0.63 16.69 9.08
N SER A 456 0.47 16.70 7.78
CA SER A 456 1.33 15.94 6.89
C SER A 456 2.55 16.79 6.51
N PRO A 457 3.80 16.32 6.67
CA PRO A 457 5.00 17.01 6.23
C PRO A 457 4.97 17.35 4.75
N ILE A 458 4.38 16.49 3.93
CA ILE A 458 4.18 16.71 2.49
C ILE A 458 3.28 17.93 2.25
N SER A 459 2.17 18.06 2.98
CA SER A 459 1.27 19.20 2.80
C SER A 459 1.96 20.53 3.08
N VAL A 460 2.84 20.59 4.09
CA VAL A 460 3.63 21.78 4.40
C VAL A 460 4.61 22.09 3.27
N LEU A 461 5.33 21.08 2.79
CA LEU A 461 6.26 21.22 1.67
C LEU A 461 5.54 21.71 0.43
N LEU A 462 4.41 21.13 0.06
CA LEU A 462 3.65 21.47 -1.13
C LEU A 462 3.13 22.90 -1.11
N VAL A 463 2.49 23.31 0.00
CA VAL A 463 2.01 24.69 0.16
C VAL A 463 3.18 25.67 0.09
N GLY A 464 4.33 25.31 0.67
CA GLY A 464 5.55 26.09 0.57
C GLY A 464 6.05 26.23 -0.86
N VAL A 465 6.16 25.13 -1.61
CA VAL A 465 6.56 25.12 -3.02
C VAL A 465 5.60 25.96 -3.86
N GLN A 466 4.30 25.72 -3.71
CA GLN A 466 3.26 26.42 -4.45
C GLN A 466 3.28 27.92 -4.17
N ALA A 467 3.42 28.33 -2.89
CA ALA A 467 3.50 29.72 -2.50
C ALA A 467 4.71 30.43 -3.10
N VAL A 468 5.90 29.82 -3.00
CA VAL A 468 7.14 30.42 -3.50
C VAL A 468 7.14 30.50 -5.03
N LEU A 469 6.71 29.44 -5.73
CA LEU A 469 6.66 29.43 -7.19
C LEU A 469 5.65 30.45 -7.74
N LEU A 470 4.44 30.51 -7.19
CA LEU A 470 3.44 31.48 -7.61
C LEU A 470 3.91 32.93 -7.42
N GLU A 471 4.41 33.26 -6.23
CA GLU A 471 4.91 34.59 -5.95
C GLU A 471 6.10 34.96 -6.83
N GLY A 472 7.04 34.03 -7.04
CA GLY A 472 8.20 34.19 -7.90
C GLY A 472 7.81 34.45 -9.35
N LEU A 473 6.92 33.63 -9.90
CA LEU A 473 6.44 33.76 -11.28
C LEU A 473 5.60 35.04 -11.48
N PHE A 474 4.70 35.38 -10.56
CA PHE A 474 3.92 36.61 -10.63
C PHE A 474 4.80 37.84 -10.52
N TYR A 475 5.84 37.83 -9.66
CA TYR A 475 6.81 38.89 -9.56
C TYR A 475 7.65 39.03 -10.84
N GLY A 476 8.14 37.91 -11.38
CA GLY A 476 8.92 37.86 -12.62
C GLY A 476 8.13 38.33 -13.84
N CYS A 477 6.85 37.97 -13.93
CA CYS A 477 5.93 38.44 -14.97
C CYS A 477 5.48 39.91 -14.79
N GLY A 478 5.86 40.57 -13.67
CA GLY A 478 5.47 41.93 -13.38
C GLY A 478 4.03 42.14 -12.93
N LEU A 479 3.31 41.04 -12.62
CA LEU A 479 1.88 41.06 -12.25
C LEU A 479 1.62 41.62 -10.85
N THR A 480 2.67 41.76 -10.02
CA THR A 480 2.58 42.28 -8.65
C THR A 480 2.89 43.80 -8.55
N LYS A 481 3.19 44.49 -9.68
CA LYS A 481 3.68 45.85 -9.67
C LYS A 481 2.62 46.93 -10.00
N GLY A 482 1.37 46.56 -10.23
CA GLY A 482 0.32 47.49 -10.59
C GLY A 482 -0.98 46.79 -10.98
N GLU A 483 -1.95 47.59 -11.45
CA GLU A 483 -3.24 47.03 -11.89
C GLU A 483 -3.09 46.07 -13.05
N ILE A 484 -3.69 44.91 -12.90
CA ILE A 484 -3.69 43.84 -13.91
C ILE A 484 -4.79 44.15 -14.93
N SER A 485 -4.39 44.65 -16.12
CA SER A 485 -5.32 44.83 -17.24
C SER A 485 -5.63 43.51 -17.93
N LEU A 486 -6.89 43.35 -18.39
CA LEU A 486 -7.36 42.18 -19.15
C LEU A 486 -6.86 42.18 -20.60
N THR A 487 -5.55 42.16 -20.78
CA THR A 487 -4.94 42.00 -22.12
C THR A 487 -4.69 40.50 -22.39
N LYS A 488 -4.75 40.13 -23.66
CA LYS A 488 -4.40 38.75 -24.09
C LYS A 488 -3.03 38.29 -23.55
N ARG A 489 -2.07 39.25 -23.50
CA ARG A 489 -0.73 39.01 -22.93
C ARG A 489 -0.77 38.63 -21.45
N ASN A 490 -1.49 39.40 -20.63
CA ASN A 490 -1.58 39.15 -19.19
C ASN A 490 -2.36 37.86 -18.90
N ALA A 491 -3.42 37.57 -19.66
CA ALA A 491 -4.15 36.32 -19.56
C ALA A 491 -3.24 35.12 -19.88
N PHE A 492 -2.44 35.21 -20.94
CA PHE A 492 -1.48 34.16 -21.29
C PHE A 492 -0.38 34.01 -20.20
N LEU A 493 0.18 35.13 -19.70
CA LEU A 493 1.20 35.08 -18.65
C LEU A 493 0.68 34.44 -17.34
N ILE A 494 -0.55 34.79 -16.97
CA ILE A 494 -1.18 34.21 -15.76
C ILE A 494 -1.50 32.73 -15.95
N PHE A 495 -2.04 32.35 -17.12
CA PHE A 495 -2.25 30.93 -17.47
C PHE A 495 -0.94 30.15 -17.35
N MET A 496 0.14 30.61 -17.97
CA MET A 496 1.45 29.98 -17.93
C MET A 496 2.04 29.95 -16.53
N ALA A 497 1.98 31.05 -15.80
CA ALA A 497 2.54 31.12 -14.44
C ALA A 497 1.85 30.16 -13.48
N CYS A 498 0.52 30.13 -13.49
CA CYS A 498 -0.24 29.20 -12.65
C CYS A 498 -0.07 27.74 -13.08
N GLY A 499 -0.14 27.47 -14.38
CA GLY A 499 0.07 26.12 -14.91
C GLY A 499 1.45 25.56 -14.59
N ILE A 500 2.52 26.35 -14.80
CA ILE A 500 3.89 25.92 -14.49
C ILE A 500 4.09 25.74 -12.98
N ALA A 501 3.58 26.66 -12.15
CA ALA A 501 3.71 26.55 -10.70
C ALA A 501 3.05 25.28 -10.17
N ASP A 502 1.85 24.97 -10.66
CA ASP A 502 1.12 23.79 -10.21
C ASP A 502 1.67 22.49 -10.80
N ALA A 503 2.12 22.50 -12.06
CA ALA A 503 2.81 21.37 -12.65
C ALA A 503 4.05 20.97 -11.85
N ILE A 504 4.91 21.94 -11.50
CA ILE A 504 6.09 21.69 -10.66
C ILE A 504 5.65 21.21 -9.27
N SER A 505 4.64 21.82 -8.67
CA SER A 505 4.13 21.41 -7.36
C SER A 505 3.57 19.99 -7.39
N THR A 506 2.82 19.61 -8.41
CA THR A 506 2.28 18.25 -8.61
C THR A 506 3.41 17.25 -8.82
N TYR A 507 4.42 17.59 -9.63
CA TYR A 507 5.60 16.75 -9.82
C TYR A 507 6.36 16.52 -8.50
N VAL A 508 6.62 17.59 -7.73
CA VAL A 508 7.26 17.51 -6.41
C VAL A 508 6.42 16.69 -5.44
N ASN A 509 5.08 16.79 -5.50
CA ASN A 509 4.19 15.97 -4.68
C ASN A 509 4.39 14.49 -4.95
N LEU A 510 4.34 14.07 -6.23
CA LEU A 510 4.50 12.67 -6.60
C LEU A 510 5.89 12.14 -6.21
N GLN A 511 6.94 12.95 -6.38
CA GLN A 511 8.30 12.60 -5.94
C GLN A 511 8.40 12.54 -4.39
N ALA A 512 7.77 13.46 -3.68
CA ALA A 512 7.73 13.42 -2.22
C ALA A 512 6.95 12.20 -1.68
N MET A 513 5.87 11.81 -2.36
CA MET A 513 5.13 10.57 -2.06
C MET A 513 5.99 9.34 -2.31
N SER A 514 6.73 9.31 -3.43
CA SER A 514 7.67 8.23 -3.74
C SER A 514 8.77 8.12 -2.68
N PHE A 515 9.34 9.24 -2.24
CA PHE A 515 10.42 9.26 -1.25
C PHE A 515 9.94 8.95 0.18
N LEU A 516 8.84 9.61 0.64
CA LEU A 516 8.41 9.54 2.04
C LEU A 516 7.51 8.33 2.33
N TYR A 517 6.74 7.88 1.35
CA TYR A 517 5.81 6.76 1.51
C TYR A 517 6.17 5.56 0.64
N ARG A 518 7.32 5.62 -0.05
CA ARG A 518 7.77 4.58 -0.99
C ARG A 518 6.68 4.18 -2.01
N LEU A 519 5.88 5.15 -2.44
CA LEU A 519 4.87 4.98 -3.49
C LEU A 519 5.52 5.25 -4.83
N TYR A 520 5.84 4.21 -5.56
CA TYR A 520 6.37 4.35 -6.91
C TYR A 520 5.25 4.59 -7.92
N TYR A 521 5.45 5.57 -8.79
CA TYR A 521 4.54 5.85 -9.89
C TYR A 521 5.30 5.76 -11.21
N ALA A 522 4.72 5.07 -12.20
CA ALA A 522 5.28 5.01 -13.54
C ALA A 522 5.42 6.40 -14.17
N ASP A 523 6.45 6.62 -14.98
CA ASP A 523 6.75 7.93 -15.59
C ASP A 523 5.58 8.48 -16.41
N TRP A 524 4.83 7.61 -17.12
CA TRP A 524 3.64 8.01 -17.86
C TRP A 524 2.54 8.59 -16.95
N TYR A 525 2.36 8.01 -15.76
CA TYR A 525 1.38 8.47 -14.79
C TYR A 525 1.77 9.81 -14.20
N ILE A 526 3.06 9.97 -13.83
CA ILE A 526 3.62 11.25 -13.35
C ILE A 526 3.42 12.33 -14.39
N PHE A 527 3.73 12.03 -15.67
CA PHE A 527 3.54 12.98 -16.77
C PHE A 527 2.06 13.37 -16.93
N LEU A 528 1.16 12.41 -16.91
CA LEU A 528 -0.27 12.62 -17.08
C LEU A 528 -0.86 13.50 -15.95
N CYS A 529 -0.53 13.20 -14.69
CA CYS A 529 -0.94 14.00 -13.53
C CYS A 529 -0.40 15.43 -13.61
N THR A 530 0.88 15.57 -13.89
CA THR A 530 1.56 16.88 -13.96
C THR A 530 0.98 17.74 -15.08
N PHE A 531 0.74 17.17 -16.25
CA PHE A 531 0.29 17.92 -17.42
C PHE A 531 -1.21 18.26 -17.36
N ILE A 532 -2.06 17.29 -17.05
CA ILE A 532 -3.51 17.54 -17.03
C ILE A 532 -3.94 18.23 -15.75
N SER A 533 -3.64 17.65 -14.60
CA SER A 533 -4.09 18.19 -13.31
C SER A 533 -3.27 19.41 -12.93
N GLY A 534 -1.95 19.35 -13.02
CA GLY A 534 -1.08 20.45 -12.65
C GLY A 534 -1.14 21.62 -13.62
N PHE A 535 -0.93 21.40 -14.92
CA PHE A 535 -0.79 22.50 -15.86
C PHE A 535 -2.13 23.02 -16.40
N PHE A 536 -2.96 22.13 -16.99
CA PHE A 536 -4.16 22.58 -17.69
C PHE A 536 -5.25 23.10 -16.75
N TYR A 537 -5.61 22.36 -15.71
CA TYR A 537 -6.71 22.76 -14.84
C TYR A 537 -6.39 24.05 -14.09
N SER A 538 -5.17 24.21 -13.64
CA SER A 538 -4.71 25.40 -12.94
C SER A 538 -4.65 26.63 -13.85
N GLY A 539 -4.21 26.42 -15.10
CA GLY A 539 -4.24 27.48 -16.12
C GLY A 539 -5.66 27.94 -16.45
N ILE A 540 -6.60 27.01 -16.64
CA ILE A 540 -8.02 27.33 -16.87
C ILE A 540 -8.61 28.05 -15.67
N GLY A 541 -8.37 27.55 -14.45
CA GLY A 541 -8.81 28.18 -13.21
C GLY A 541 -8.29 29.61 -13.08
N ALA A 542 -7.04 29.84 -13.46
CA ALA A 542 -6.43 31.14 -13.46
C ALA A 542 -7.11 32.15 -14.42
N LEU A 543 -7.50 31.70 -15.61
CA LEU A 543 -8.28 32.50 -16.54
C LEU A 543 -9.67 32.86 -15.97
N CYS A 544 -10.37 31.89 -15.41
CA CYS A 544 -11.65 32.14 -14.72
C CYS A 544 -11.48 33.14 -13.58
N GLY A 545 -10.38 33.05 -12.83
CA GLY A 545 -10.03 33.95 -11.74
C GLY A 545 -9.78 35.39 -12.18
N LEU A 546 -9.22 35.59 -13.36
CA LEU A 546 -9.08 36.93 -13.93
C LEU A 546 -10.43 37.63 -14.14
N TYR A 547 -11.41 36.89 -14.70
CA TYR A 547 -12.74 37.43 -14.91
C TYR A 547 -13.45 37.69 -13.57
N LEU A 548 -13.41 36.72 -12.65
CA LEU A 548 -14.00 36.85 -11.32
C LEU A 548 -13.41 38.04 -10.55
N GLY A 549 -12.07 38.17 -10.53
CA GLY A 549 -11.40 39.26 -9.84
C GLY A 549 -11.77 40.66 -10.40
N LYS A 550 -11.97 40.75 -11.72
CA LYS A 550 -12.45 41.98 -12.35
C LYS A 550 -13.88 42.31 -11.94
N GLU A 551 -14.77 41.35 -11.92
CA GLU A 551 -16.16 41.58 -11.50
C GLU A 551 -16.24 41.93 -10.01
N LEU A 552 -15.48 41.27 -9.15
CA LEU A 552 -15.37 41.64 -7.73
C LEU A 552 -14.86 43.06 -7.52
N LYS A 553 -13.89 43.51 -8.35
CA LYS A 553 -13.40 44.89 -8.29
C LYS A 553 -14.46 45.92 -8.66
N LYS A 554 -15.37 45.60 -9.59
CA LYS A 554 -16.50 46.49 -9.94
C LYS A 554 -17.54 46.64 -8.84
N VAL A 555 -17.71 45.62 -8.00
CA VAL A 555 -18.70 45.62 -6.91
C VAL A 555 -18.22 46.44 -5.69
N GLY A 556 -17.02 47.03 -5.75
CA GLY A 556 -16.56 47.99 -4.73
C GLY A 556 -15.93 47.31 -3.52
N VAL A 557 -15.28 46.20 -3.72
CA VAL A 557 -14.35 45.64 -2.74
C VAL A 557 -13.01 46.36 -2.86
N ASP A 558 -13.05 47.70 -2.59
CA ASP A 558 -11.86 48.57 -2.48
C ASP A 558 -11.16 48.39 -1.12
#